data_866449aaa2eec3ad008099dae649ffb5
#
_entry.id   866449aaa2eec3ad008099dae649ffb5
#
_cell.length_a   1.000
_cell.length_b   1.000
_cell.length_c   1.000
_cell.angle_alpha   90.00
_cell.angle_beta   90.00
_cell.angle_gamma   90.00
#
_symmetry.space_group_name_H-M   'P 1'
#
loop_
_entity.id
_entity.type
_entity.pdbx_description
1 polymer ?
#
loop_
_entity_poly.entity_id
_entity_poly.type
_entity_poly.pdbx_seq_one_letter_code
_entity_poly.pdbx_strand_id
1 'polypeptide(L)'
;MTGTTAEAKITVMGAGAYGLALASVLAQGGRNVALWGRDGAKIAKLENMQRVQSLLTAVNVQPNLRLIGPELTQVGDVVLLCVPSQELRGLLTRFQTLLADKTLVICCKGIEHATGALPSQIVAEFCPGAQIAVLTGPSFAVDLMVGKPTALTLAGAPSFGRQLQELLSTPLMRLYLTGDVLGAQWGGALKNVIAIGAGVAMGAGLGESARAALMTRG
;
A
#
# COMPACT_ATOMS: atom_id res chain seq x y z
N MET A 1 -21.86 -23.11 -15.29
CA MET A 1 -20.54 -22.90 -15.93
C MET A 1 -19.64 -22.28 -14.87
N THR A 2 -18.86 -23.11 -14.20
CA THR A 2 -17.88 -22.66 -13.20
C THR A 2 -16.68 -22.08 -13.95
N GLY A 3 -16.68 -20.74 -14.13
CA GLY A 3 -15.53 -20.05 -14.66
C GLY A 3 -14.36 -20.23 -13.68
N THR A 4 -13.29 -20.84 -14.15
CA THR A 4 -12.01 -20.91 -13.48
C THR A 4 -11.56 -19.47 -13.22
N THR A 5 -11.75 -18.98 -11.99
CA THR A 5 -11.24 -17.67 -11.58
C THR A 5 -9.72 -17.72 -11.69
N ALA A 6 -9.16 -17.00 -12.66
CA ALA A 6 -7.72 -16.89 -12.81
C ALA A 6 -7.10 -16.52 -11.46
N GLU A 7 -6.04 -17.24 -11.11
CA GLU A 7 -5.33 -17.06 -9.84
C GLU A 7 -4.85 -15.60 -9.70
N ALA A 8 -5.09 -14.98 -8.55
CA ALA A 8 -4.73 -13.58 -8.35
C ALA A 8 -3.21 -13.43 -8.35
N LYS A 9 -2.67 -12.66 -9.31
CA LYS A 9 -1.23 -12.35 -9.37
C LYS A 9 -0.78 -11.36 -8.29
N ILE A 10 -1.71 -10.53 -7.79
CA ILE A 10 -1.44 -9.50 -6.79
C ILE A 10 -2.32 -9.76 -5.58
N THR A 11 -1.72 -9.75 -4.38
CA THR A 11 -2.46 -9.76 -3.12
C THR A 11 -2.20 -8.46 -2.36
N VAL A 12 -3.26 -7.77 -1.95
CA VAL A 12 -3.18 -6.61 -1.06
C VAL A 12 -3.54 -7.06 0.35
N MET A 13 -2.60 -6.98 1.28
CA MET A 13 -2.81 -7.34 2.68
C MET A 13 -3.11 -6.10 3.50
N GLY A 14 -4.37 -5.97 3.91
CA GLY A 14 -4.89 -4.85 4.69
C GLY A 14 -6.07 -4.14 4.02
N ALA A 15 -7.30 -4.48 4.43
CA ALA A 15 -8.54 -3.90 3.94
C ALA A 15 -8.88 -2.55 4.62
N GLY A 16 -7.86 -1.72 4.89
CA GLY A 16 -8.00 -0.31 5.25
C GLY A 16 -8.38 0.53 4.02
N ALA A 17 -8.62 1.84 4.22
CA ALA A 17 -8.97 2.75 3.12
C ALA A 17 -7.93 2.73 2.00
N TYR A 18 -6.64 2.78 2.34
CA TYR A 18 -5.56 2.81 1.36
C TYR A 18 -5.39 1.48 0.62
N GLY A 19 -5.43 0.34 1.34
CA GLY A 19 -5.35 -0.98 0.71
C GLY A 19 -6.52 -1.26 -0.23
N LEU A 20 -7.74 -0.88 0.17
CA LEU A 20 -8.92 -0.97 -0.69
C LEU A 20 -8.78 -0.09 -1.94
N ALA A 21 -8.28 1.13 -1.79
CA ALA A 21 -8.08 2.05 -2.90
C ALA A 21 -7.04 1.50 -3.90
N LEU A 22 -5.88 1.01 -3.43
CA LEU A 22 -4.87 0.37 -4.27
C LEU A 22 -5.42 -0.86 -4.99
N ALA A 23 -6.09 -1.75 -4.26
CA ALA A 23 -6.69 -2.96 -4.84
C ALA A 23 -7.72 -2.60 -5.93
N SER A 24 -8.55 -1.58 -5.70
CA SER A 24 -9.54 -1.11 -6.67
C SER A 24 -8.90 -0.53 -7.92
N VAL A 25 -7.88 0.34 -7.77
CA VAL A 25 -7.18 0.97 -8.92
C VAL A 25 -6.44 -0.09 -9.76
N LEU A 26 -5.80 -1.07 -9.11
CA LEU A 26 -5.13 -2.16 -9.80
C LEU A 26 -6.14 -3.04 -10.56
N ALA A 27 -7.28 -3.35 -9.94
CA ALA A 27 -8.35 -4.12 -10.59
C ALA A 27 -8.97 -3.35 -11.75
N GLN A 28 -9.22 -2.04 -11.63
CA GLN A 28 -9.67 -1.17 -12.72
C GLN A 28 -8.64 -1.13 -13.87
N GLY A 29 -7.35 -1.22 -13.55
CA GLY A 29 -6.27 -1.37 -14.52
C GLY A 29 -6.15 -2.77 -15.14
N GLY A 30 -7.13 -3.66 -14.94
CA GLY A 30 -7.21 -4.99 -15.54
C GLY A 30 -6.37 -6.06 -14.82
N ARG A 31 -5.90 -5.82 -13.60
CA ARG A 31 -5.13 -6.81 -12.82
C ARG A 31 -6.06 -7.69 -12.01
N ASN A 32 -5.74 -8.99 -11.91
CA ASN A 32 -6.41 -9.91 -10.98
C ASN A 32 -5.84 -9.67 -9.58
N VAL A 33 -6.66 -9.16 -8.68
CA VAL A 33 -6.26 -8.71 -7.34
C VAL A 33 -7.06 -9.46 -6.27
N ALA A 34 -6.37 -9.89 -5.22
CA ALA A 34 -6.99 -10.34 -3.98
C ALA A 34 -6.76 -9.27 -2.90
N LEU A 35 -7.81 -8.88 -2.20
CA LEU A 35 -7.74 -8.00 -1.03
C LEU A 35 -8.05 -8.79 0.23
N TRP A 36 -7.04 -8.95 1.08
CA TRP A 36 -7.19 -9.63 2.36
C TRP A 36 -7.43 -8.64 3.51
N GLY A 37 -8.34 -9.02 4.42
CA GLY A 37 -8.60 -8.30 5.66
C GLY A 37 -8.76 -9.24 6.86
N ARG A 38 -8.19 -8.86 8.01
CA ARG A 38 -8.29 -9.63 9.26
C ARG A 38 -9.70 -9.66 9.87
N ASP A 39 -10.53 -8.68 9.54
CA ASP A 39 -11.90 -8.53 10.02
C ASP A 39 -12.87 -9.12 8.99
N GLY A 40 -13.37 -10.33 9.28
CA GLY A 40 -14.31 -11.04 8.41
C GLY A 40 -15.64 -10.31 8.24
N ALA A 41 -16.14 -9.64 9.28
CA ALA A 41 -17.38 -8.88 9.20
C ALA A 41 -17.23 -7.67 8.26
N LYS A 42 -16.08 -6.99 8.33
CA LYS A 42 -15.74 -5.90 7.40
C LYS A 42 -15.64 -6.40 5.96
N ILE A 43 -15.00 -7.55 5.73
CA ILE A 43 -14.89 -8.15 4.40
C ILE A 43 -16.28 -8.52 3.87
N ALA A 44 -17.10 -9.22 4.66
CA ALA A 44 -18.47 -9.56 4.27
C ALA A 44 -19.32 -8.30 3.96
N LYS A 45 -19.13 -7.23 4.73
CA LYS A 45 -19.77 -5.94 4.44
C LYS A 45 -19.31 -5.38 3.10
N LEU A 46 -18.02 -5.43 2.78
CA LEU A 46 -17.49 -4.99 1.48
C LEU A 46 -18.04 -5.85 0.34
N GLU A 47 -18.15 -7.16 0.50
CA GLU A 47 -18.77 -8.07 -0.49
C GLU A 47 -20.23 -7.72 -0.74
N ASN A 48 -21.01 -7.48 0.32
CA ASN A 48 -22.41 -7.07 0.21
C ASN A 48 -22.58 -5.65 -0.38
N MET A 49 -21.55 -4.82 -0.28
CA MET A 49 -21.54 -3.44 -0.76
C MET A 49 -21.21 -3.30 -2.27
N GLN A 50 -21.20 -4.37 -3.05
CA GLN A 50 -21.11 -4.28 -4.53
C GLN A 50 -22.17 -3.33 -5.12
N ARG A 51 -23.12 -2.86 -4.33
CA ARG A 51 -24.22 -1.95 -4.74
C ARG A 51 -24.41 -0.73 -3.84
N VAL A 52 -23.67 -0.57 -2.76
CA VAL A 52 -23.94 0.49 -1.79
C VAL A 52 -22.78 1.49 -1.75
N GLN A 53 -23.14 2.74 -1.91
CA GLN A 53 -22.28 3.89 -1.64
C GLN A 53 -21.67 3.75 -0.25
N SER A 54 -20.39 3.45 -0.18
CA SER A 54 -19.69 3.26 1.07
C SER A 54 -19.19 4.59 1.64
N LEU A 55 -18.59 4.54 2.81
CA LEU A 55 -17.93 5.63 3.54
C LEU A 55 -16.98 6.52 2.70
N LEU A 56 -16.70 6.11 1.47
CA LEU A 56 -15.99 6.86 0.43
C LEU A 56 -16.83 6.62 -0.83
N THR A 57 -17.69 7.55 -1.18
CA THR A 57 -18.62 7.53 -2.31
C THR A 57 -18.12 6.72 -3.52
N ALA A 58 -18.87 5.66 -3.86
CA ALA A 58 -18.78 4.87 -5.10
C ALA A 58 -17.53 4.01 -5.30
N VAL A 59 -17.29 3.02 -4.45
CA VAL A 59 -16.40 1.90 -4.81
C VAL A 59 -17.20 0.85 -5.56
N ASN A 60 -17.10 0.85 -6.87
CA ASN A 60 -17.47 -0.32 -7.66
C ASN A 60 -16.41 -1.39 -7.42
N VAL A 61 -16.74 -2.46 -6.69
CA VAL A 61 -15.87 -3.64 -6.61
C VAL A 61 -15.77 -4.23 -8.01
N GLN A 62 -14.58 -4.24 -8.56
CA GLN A 62 -14.34 -4.73 -9.91
C GLN A 62 -14.47 -6.26 -9.97
N PRO A 63 -14.93 -6.85 -11.09
CA PRO A 63 -15.09 -8.31 -11.21
C PRO A 63 -13.80 -9.12 -10.96
N ASN A 64 -12.65 -8.50 -11.20
CA ASN A 64 -11.32 -9.07 -10.99
C ASN A 64 -10.69 -8.71 -9.62
N LEU A 65 -11.47 -8.12 -8.70
CA LEU A 65 -11.12 -7.92 -7.30
C LEU A 65 -11.82 -8.97 -6.44
N ARG A 66 -11.06 -9.91 -5.88
CA ARG A 66 -11.53 -10.91 -4.93
C ARG A 66 -11.28 -10.44 -3.50
N LEU A 67 -12.30 -10.46 -2.66
CA LEU A 67 -12.20 -10.16 -1.24
C LEU A 67 -11.91 -11.46 -0.47
N ILE A 68 -11.00 -11.40 0.52
CA ILE A 68 -10.60 -12.55 1.33
C ILE A 68 -10.68 -12.16 2.80
N GLY A 69 -11.42 -12.97 3.57
CA GLY A 69 -11.54 -12.86 5.02
C GLY A 69 -10.25 -13.27 5.76
N PRO A 70 -10.35 -13.48 7.08
CA PRO A 70 -9.18 -13.74 7.92
C PRO A 70 -8.41 -15.01 7.55
N GLU A 71 -9.08 -15.99 6.94
CA GLU A 71 -8.44 -17.22 6.48
C GLU A 71 -7.78 -17.01 5.12
N LEU A 72 -6.43 -17.00 5.12
CA LEU A 72 -5.62 -16.83 3.93
C LEU A 72 -4.72 -18.04 3.73
N THR A 73 -4.97 -18.79 2.67
CA THR A 73 -4.24 -20.03 2.36
C THR A 73 -3.26 -19.88 1.20
N GLN A 74 -3.43 -18.83 0.39
CA GLN A 74 -2.56 -18.57 -0.75
C GLN A 74 -2.49 -17.06 -1.04
N VAL A 75 -1.37 -16.61 -1.59
CA VAL A 75 -1.13 -15.24 -2.04
C VAL A 75 -0.60 -15.24 -3.46
N GLY A 76 -0.74 -14.13 -4.16
CA GLY A 76 -0.10 -13.91 -5.46
C GLY A 76 1.42 -13.79 -5.34
N ASP A 77 2.10 -13.68 -6.49
CA ASP A 77 3.55 -13.51 -6.54
C ASP A 77 4.00 -12.14 -6.03
N VAL A 78 3.12 -11.15 -6.13
CA VAL A 78 3.35 -9.79 -5.62
C VAL A 78 2.35 -9.51 -4.50
N VAL A 79 2.87 -9.11 -3.33
CA VAL A 79 2.07 -8.84 -2.14
C VAL A 79 2.31 -7.40 -1.67
N LEU A 80 1.24 -6.58 -1.68
CA LEU A 80 1.26 -5.22 -1.15
C LEU A 80 0.91 -5.22 0.33
N LEU A 81 1.83 -4.79 1.19
CA LEU A 81 1.68 -4.75 2.63
C LEU A 81 1.07 -3.40 3.06
N CYS A 82 -0.27 -3.36 3.17
CA CYS A 82 -1.07 -2.15 3.43
C CYS A 82 -1.64 -2.10 4.85
N VAL A 83 -1.02 -2.78 5.80
CA VAL A 83 -1.37 -2.71 7.22
C VAL A 83 -0.68 -1.52 7.90
N PRO A 84 -1.14 -1.06 9.07
CA PRO A 84 -0.36 -0.11 9.89
C PRO A 84 1.06 -0.66 10.18
N SER A 85 2.08 0.22 10.19
CA SER A 85 3.48 -0.21 10.42
C SER A 85 3.67 -0.99 11.73
N GLN A 86 2.92 -0.65 12.78
CA GLN A 86 2.97 -1.36 14.07
C GLN A 86 2.36 -2.77 14.03
N GLU A 87 1.56 -3.08 13.02
CA GLU A 87 0.95 -4.41 12.83
C GLU A 87 1.78 -5.30 11.88
N LEU A 88 2.81 -4.74 11.24
CA LEU A 88 3.58 -5.43 10.19
C LEU A 88 4.27 -6.68 10.73
N ARG A 89 4.94 -6.61 11.87
CA ARG A 89 5.63 -7.74 12.50
C ARG A 89 4.66 -8.89 12.79
N GLY A 90 3.52 -8.60 13.39
CA GLY A 90 2.49 -9.62 13.67
C GLY A 90 1.92 -10.25 12.41
N LEU A 91 1.74 -9.46 11.34
CA LEU A 91 1.33 -9.97 10.02
C LEU A 91 2.37 -10.94 9.46
N LEU A 92 3.65 -10.54 9.45
CA LEU A 92 4.74 -11.36 8.92
C LEU A 92 4.92 -12.64 9.73
N THR A 93 4.85 -12.57 11.06
CA THR A 93 4.88 -13.76 11.93
C THR A 93 3.77 -14.76 11.55
N ARG A 94 2.55 -14.26 11.32
CA ARG A 94 1.41 -15.11 10.98
C ARG A 94 1.51 -15.77 9.62
N PHE A 95 2.04 -15.05 8.62
CA PHE A 95 2.01 -15.48 7.22
C PHE A 95 3.39 -15.73 6.63
N GLN A 96 4.42 -15.89 7.46
CA GLN A 96 5.82 -16.04 7.02
C GLN A 96 5.99 -17.06 5.90
N THR A 97 5.43 -18.25 6.06
CA THR A 97 5.55 -19.34 5.07
C THR A 97 4.94 -18.97 3.71
N LEU A 98 3.83 -18.23 3.70
CA LEU A 98 3.17 -17.81 2.47
C LEU A 98 3.93 -16.67 1.76
N LEU A 99 4.73 -15.92 2.50
CA LEU A 99 5.40 -14.70 2.04
C LEU A 99 6.89 -14.90 1.72
N ALA A 100 7.48 -16.03 2.10
CA ALA A 100 8.93 -16.27 2.14
C ALA A 100 9.66 -15.94 0.83
N ASP A 101 9.10 -16.31 -0.33
CA ASP A 101 9.72 -16.19 -1.64
C ASP A 101 8.95 -15.22 -2.57
N LYS A 102 8.15 -14.32 -1.98
CA LYS A 102 7.33 -13.38 -2.75
C LYS A 102 8.00 -12.03 -2.97
N THR A 103 7.50 -11.27 -3.93
CA THR A 103 7.82 -9.85 -4.03
C THR A 103 6.92 -9.07 -3.08
N LEU A 104 7.50 -8.54 -2.00
CA LEU A 104 6.81 -7.81 -0.94
C LEU A 104 6.94 -6.31 -1.16
N VAL A 105 5.81 -5.65 -1.44
CA VAL A 105 5.73 -4.21 -1.67
C VAL A 105 5.22 -3.54 -0.41
N ILE A 106 6.09 -2.85 0.29
CA ILE A 106 5.78 -2.14 1.53
C ILE A 106 5.03 -0.85 1.19
N CYS A 107 3.77 -0.75 1.64
CA CYS A 107 2.91 0.42 1.46
C CYS A 107 2.66 1.15 2.78
N CYS A 108 2.99 0.53 3.92
CA CYS A 108 2.90 1.16 5.23
C CYS A 108 4.00 2.21 5.42
N LYS A 109 3.71 3.19 6.26
CA LYS A 109 4.61 4.32 6.56
C LYS A 109 4.86 4.36 8.05
N GLY A 110 6.12 4.56 8.45
CA GLY A 110 6.49 4.69 9.86
C GLY A 110 7.67 3.82 10.25
N ILE A 111 7.97 3.86 11.53
CA ILE A 111 9.06 3.16 12.20
C ILE A 111 8.42 2.32 13.30
N GLU A 112 8.86 1.11 13.51
CA GLU A 112 8.36 0.25 14.60
C GLU A 112 8.75 0.85 15.97
N HIS A 113 7.78 1.07 16.85
CA HIS A 113 8.02 1.70 18.14
C HIS A 113 8.93 0.88 19.05
N ALA A 114 8.77 -0.44 19.04
CA ALA A 114 9.48 -1.32 19.96
C ALA A 114 10.98 -1.44 19.67
N THR A 115 11.37 -1.37 18.38
CA THR A 115 12.74 -1.67 17.95
C THR A 115 13.42 -0.51 17.23
N GLY A 116 12.67 0.48 16.75
CA GLY A 116 13.15 1.52 15.84
C GLY A 116 13.38 1.02 14.41
N ALA A 117 12.97 -0.21 14.08
CA ALA A 117 13.19 -0.79 12.78
C ALA A 117 12.29 -0.18 11.69
N LEU A 118 12.86 -0.01 10.50
CA LEU A 118 12.11 0.30 9.29
C LEU A 118 11.35 -0.93 8.79
N PRO A 119 10.22 -0.76 8.10
CA PRO A 119 9.44 -1.88 7.57
C PRO A 119 10.24 -2.86 6.70
N SER A 120 11.21 -2.38 5.90
CA SER A 120 12.07 -3.27 5.09
C SER A 120 12.98 -4.15 5.94
N GLN A 121 13.44 -3.66 7.08
CA GLN A 121 14.26 -4.44 8.01
C GLN A 121 13.42 -5.54 8.67
N ILE A 122 12.18 -5.22 9.04
CA ILE A 122 11.25 -6.21 9.59
C ILE A 122 10.92 -7.28 8.52
N VAL A 123 10.66 -6.87 7.28
CA VAL A 123 10.42 -7.83 6.18
C VAL A 123 11.64 -8.74 5.96
N ALA A 124 12.86 -8.20 5.94
CA ALA A 124 14.08 -8.97 5.76
C ALA A 124 14.34 -9.97 6.91
N GLU A 125 13.94 -9.61 8.14
CA GLU A 125 14.03 -10.50 9.31
C GLU A 125 13.14 -11.73 9.16
N PHE A 126 11.90 -11.57 8.70
CA PHE A 126 10.92 -12.66 8.61
C PHE A 126 10.94 -13.39 7.27
N CYS A 127 11.26 -12.70 6.19
CA CYS A 127 11.22 -13.21 4.83
C CYS A 127 12.53 -12.90 4.10
N PRO A 128 13.68 -13.51 4.49
CA PRO A 128 14.98 -13.18 3.92
C PRO A 128 15.12 -13.54 2.43
N GLY A 129 14.28 -14.44 1.91
CA GLY A 129 14.22 -14.79 0.49
C GLY A 129 13.35 -13.87 -0.36
N ALA A 130 12.56 -12.99 0.26
CA ALA A 130 11.63 -12.12 -0.45
C ALA A 130 12.35 -10.98 -1.19
N GLN A 131 11.82 -10.62 -2.37
CA GLN A 131 12.19 -9.37 -3.03
C GLN A 131 11.44 -8.21 -2.36
N ILE A 132 12.16 -7.18 -1.93
CA ILE A 132 11.58 -6.06 -1.17
C ILE A 132 11.52 -4.81 -2.03
N ALA A 133 10.32 -4.22 -2.15
CA ALA A 133 10.10 -2.90 -2.71
C ALA A 133 9.28 -2.04 -1.75
N VAL A 134 9.33 -0.73 -1.95
CA VAL A 134 8.54 0.27 -1.19
C VAL A 134 7.71 1.09 -2.17
N LEU A 135 6.43 1.20 -1.90
CA LEU A 135 5.51 2.06 -2.65
C LEU A 135 5.08 3.22 -1.76
N THR A 136 5.52 4.43 -2.10
CA THR A 136 5.26 5.63 -1.31
C THR A 136 5.01 6.86 -2.18
N GLY A 137 4.52 7.93 -1.61
CA GLY A 137 4.29 9.20 -2.29
C GLY A 137 3.06 9.94 -1.76
N PRO A 138 2.77 11.11 -2.34
CA PRO A 138 1.63 11.95 -1.98
C PRO A 138 0.35 11.38 -2.63
N SER A 139 -0.27 10.38 -1.99
CA SER A 139 -1.52 9.79 -2.45
C SER A 139 -2.50 9.65 -1.30
N PHE A 140 -3.71 10.10 -1.53
CA PHE A 140 -4.83 9.93 -0.61
C PHE A 140 -5.76 8.83 -1.13
N ALA A 141 -6.20 7.95 -0.24
CA ALA A 141 -7.13 6.88 -0.60
C ALA A 141 -8.38 7.41 -1.31
N VAL A 142 -8.92 8.54 -0.84
CA VAL A 142 -10.10 9.18 -1.43
C VAL A 142 -9.88 9.56 -2.90
N ASP A 143 -8.74 10.17 -3.22
CA ASP A 143 -8.43 10.59 -4.59
C ASP A 143 -8.26 9.39 -5.53
N LEU A 144 -7.56 8.34 -5.06
CA LEU A 144 -7.42 7.08 -5.80
C LEU A 144 -8.80 6.46 -6.09
N MET A 145 -9.69 6.43 -5.09
CA MET A 145 -11.00 5.80 -5.21
C MET A 145 -11.95 6.52 -6.15
N VAL A 146 -11.85 7.84 -6.27
CA VAL A 146 -12.65 8.64 -7.23
C VAL A 146 -11.98 8.75 -8.60
N GLY A 147 -10.89 8.00 -8.83
CA GLY A 147 -10.23 7.93 -10.14
C GLY A 147 -9.36 9.13 -10.49
N LYS A 148 -8.88 9.88 -9.51
CA LYS A 148 -7.94 10.97 -9.78
C LYS A 148 -6.54 10.44 -10.09
N PRO A 149 -5.83 11.03 -11.05
CA PRO A 149 -4.46 10.66 -11.37
C PRO A 149 -3.55 10.80 -10.16
N THR A 150 -2.71 9.79 -9.94
CA THR A 150 -1.78 9.72 -8.81
C THR A 150 -0.38 9.33 -9.30
N ALA A 151 0.63 9.96 -8.73
CA ALA A 151 2.03 9.62 -8.96
C ALA A 151 2.66 9.12 -7.67
N LEU A 152 3.31 7.95 -7.74
CA LEU A 152 3.98 7.33 -6.60
C LEU A 152 5.43 6.96 -6.94
N THR A 153 6.26 6.87 -5.92
CA THR A 153 7.61 6.32 -6.01
C THR A 153 7.55 4.83 -5.70
N LEU A 154 8.14 4.02 -6.59
CA LEU A 154 8.41 2.62 -6.38
C LEU A 154 9.92 2.45 -6.18
N ALA A 155 10.32 2.19 -4.95
CA ALA A 155 11.73 1.97 -4.60
C ALA A 155 12.02 0.47 -4.51
N GLY A 156 13.03 -0.01 -5.24
CA GLY A 156 13.40 -1.42 -5.24
C GLY A 156 14.63 -1.67 -6.10
N ALA A 157 15.19 -2.89 -6.03
CA ALA A 157 16.35 -3.24 -6.82
C ALA A 157 16.03 -3.19 -8.33
N PRO A 158 16.97 -2.70 -9.17
CA PRO A 158 16.75 -2.59 -10.62
C PRO A 158 16.41 -3.91 -11.30
N SER A 159 16.87 -5.04 -10.75
CA SER A 159 16.68 -6.39 -11.31
C SER A 159 15.21 -6.80 -11.47
N PHE A 160 14.33 -6.32 -10.61
CA PHE A 160 12.89 -6.62 -10.68
C PHE A 160 11.99 -5.36 -10.71
N GLY A 161 12.55 -4.19 -10.41
CA GLY A 161 11.81 -2.94 -10.27
C GLY A 161 11.03 -2.55 -11.53
N ARG A 162 11.59 -2.77 -12.73
CA ARG A 162 10.90 -2.44 -13.99
C ARG A 162 9.68 -3.32 -14.22
N GLN A 163 9.81 -4.63 -14.03
CA GLN A 163 8.69 -5.57 -14.16
C GLN A 163 7.58 -5.27 -13.16
N LEU A 164 7.98 -4.92 -11.93
CA LEU A 164 7.04 -4.53 -10.87
C LEU A 164 6.34 -3.20 -11.20
N GLN A 165 7.07 -2.23 -11.75
CA GLN A 165 6.50 -0.97 -12.23
C GLN A 165 5.44 -1.20 -13.31
N GLU A 166 5.73 -2.03 -14.31
CA GLU A 166 4.80 -2.37 -15.38
C GLU A 166 3.55 -3.09 -14.86
N LEU A 167 3.73 -4.00 -13.90
CA LEU A 167 2.64 -4.72 -13.26
C LEU A 167 1.72 -3.80 -12.47
N LEU A 168 2.29 -2.87 -11.69
CA LEU A 168 1.54 -2.04 -10.75
C LEU A 168 1.08 -0.70 -11.35
N SER A 169 1.67 -0.23 -12.46
CA SER A 169 1.21 1.00 -13.13
C SER A 169 -0.16 0.81 -13.78
N THR A 170 -0.98 1.84 -13.70
CA THR A 170 -2.30 1.90 -14.35
C THR A 170 -2.47 3.28 -15.00
N PRO A 171 -3.48 3.51 -15.84
CA PRO A 171 -3.77 4.84 -16.37
C PRO A 171 -3.98 5.91 -15.28
N LEU A 172 -4.43 5.50 -14.10
CA LEU A 172 -4.69 6.39 -12.95
C LEU A 172 -3.51 6.47 -11.96
N MET A 173 -2.56 5.53 -12.03
CA MET A 173 -1.45 5.44 -11.08
C MET A 173 -0.13 5.28 -11.82
N ARG A 174 0.64 6.37 -11.90
CA ARG A 174 1.98 6.39 -12.48
C ARG A 174 3.03 6.14 -11.41
N LEU A 175 3.94 5.21 -11.69
CA LEU A 175 5.03 4.87 -10.77
C LEU A 175 6.37 5.39 -11.30
N TYR A 176 7.19 5.98 -10.42
CA TYR A 176 8.56 6.40 -10.70
C TYR A 176 9.53 5.51 -9.95
N LEU A 177 10.47 4.91 -10.67
CA LEU A 177 11.44 3.99 -10.09
C LEU A 177 12.60 4.72 -9.42
N THR A 178 13.07 4.16 -8.31
CA THR A 178 14.33 4.50 -7.66
C THR A 178 14.95 3.26 -7.02
N GLY A 179 16.27 3.24 -6.85
CA GLY A 179 16.96 2.22 -6.05
C GLY A 179 17.03 2.54 -4.56
N ASP A 180 16.64 3.76 -4.15
CA ASP A 180 16.75 4.21 -2.76
C ASP A 180 15.55 3.77 -1.91
N VAL A 181 15.60 2.52 -1.47
CA VAL A 181 14.59 1.92 -0.60
C VAL A 181 14.57 2.58 0.78
N LEU A 182 15.72 2.99 1.31
CA LEU A 182 15.82 3.61 2.63
C LEU A 182 15.26 5.04 2.61
N GLY A 183 15.69 5.86 1.66
CA GLY A 183 15.18 7.23 1.51
C GLY A 183 13.67 7.27 1.28
N ALA A 184 13.13 6.35 0.47
CA ALA A 184 11.69 6.24 0.25
C ALA A 184 10.91 5.95 1.55
N GLN A 185 11.43 5.10 2.43
CA GLN A 185 10.80 4.80 3.72
C GLN A 185 10.91 5.98 4.70
N TRP A 186 12.10 6.59 4.80
CA TRP A 186 12.30 7.75 5.66
C TRP A 186 11.40 8.91 5.25
N GLY A 187 11.32 9.23 3.96
CA GLY A 187 10.40 10.25 3.46
C GLY A 187 8.94 9.94 3.81
N GLY A 188 8.53 8.67 3.70
CA GLY A 188 7.19 8.23 4.10
C GLY A 188 6.93 8.34 5.61
N ALA A 189 7.92 8.03 6.44
CA ALA A 189 7.82 8.07 7.90
C ALA A 189 7.79 9.52 8.44
N LEU A 190 8.63 10.39 7.88
CA LEU A 190 8.81 11.76 8.39
C LEU A 190 7.82 12.77 7.81
N LYS A 191 7.17 12.47 6.69
CA LYS A 191 6.27 13.41 6.03
C LYS A 191 5.22 14.06 6.94
N ASN A 192 4.69 13.30 7.90
CA ASN A 192 3.67 13.81 8.81
C ASN A 192 4.25 14.79 9.85
N VAL A 193 5.50 14.59 10.26
CA VAL A 193 6.21 15.53 11.15
C VAL A 193 6.36 16.88 10.44
N ILE A 194 6.79 16.84 9.18
CA ILE A 194 6.93 18.07 8.36
C ILE A 194 5.57 18.71 8.12
N ALA A 195 4.53 17.93 7.83
CA ALA A 195 3.17 18.45 7.63
C ALA A 195 2.61 19.13 8.88
N ILE A 196 2.84 18.54 10.07
CA ILE A 196 2.45 19.14 11.36
C ILE A 196 3.24 20.43 11.60
N GLY A 197 4.56 20.41 11.39
CA GLY A 197 5.40 21.60 11.52
C GLY A 197 4.96 22.72 10.59
N ALA A 198 4.63 22.41 9.34
CA ALA A 198 4.08 23.37 8.38
C ALA A 198 2.75 23.97 8.86
N GLY A 199 1.87 23.13 9.43
CA GLY A 199 0.61 23.59 10.05
C GLY A 199 0.84 24.51 11.25
N VAL A 200 1.81 24.17 12.11
CA VAL A 200 2.19 25.02 13.27
C VAL A 200 2.71 26.37 12.79
N ALA A 201 3.58 26.40 11.77
CA ALA A 201 4.10 27.65 11.20
C ALA A 201 2.97 28.56 10.69
N MET A 202 1.96 28.00 10.03
CA MET A 202 0.78 28.73 9.58
C MET A 202 -0.10 29.20 10.72
N GLY A 203 -0.39 28.33 11.69
CA GLY A 203 -1.20 28.67 12.86
C GLY A 203 -0.57 29.72 13.77
N ALA A 204 0.76 29.77 13.84
CA ALA A 204 1.52 30.78 14.55
C ALA A 204 1.68 32.11 13.79
N GLY A 205 1.11 32.22 12.57
CA GLY A 205 1.18 33.45 11.77
C GLY A 205 2.56 33.75 11.17
N LEU A 206 3.46 32.73 11.05
CA LEU A 206 4.82 32.93 10.52
C LEU A 206 4.86 33.13 8.99
N GLY A 207 3.73 32.90 8.32
CA GLY A 207 3.53 33.15 6.90
C GLY A 207 4.05 32.06 5.96
N GLU A 208 3.76 32.27 4.67
CA GLU A 208 4.04 31.26 3.63
C GLU A 208 5.53 30.99 3.41
N SER A 209 6.40 32.01 3.57
CA SER A 209 7.85 31.85 3.41
C SER A 209 8.43 30.89 4.46
N ALA A 210 7.99 30.99 5.72
CA ALA A 210 8.42 30.09 6.79
C ALA A 210 7.92 28.66 6.54
N ARG A 211 6.66 28.50 6.11
CA ARG A 211 6.11 27.22 5.70
C ARG A 211 6.93 26.58 4.57
N ALA A 212 7.18 27.33 3.49
CA ALA A 212 7.95 26.84 2.36
C ALA A 212 9.38 26.45 2.75
N ALA A 213 10.06 27.26 3.57
CA ALA A 213 11.39 26.97 4.07
C ALA A 213 11.43 25.66 4.89
N LEU A 214 10.45 25.47 5.78
CA LEU A 214 10.31 24.24 6.58
C LEU A 214 10.08 23.02 5.68
N MET A 215 9.21 23.12 4.69
CA MET A 215 8.93 22.01 3.76
C MET A 215 10.13 21.67 2.85
N THR A 216 10.95 22.67 2.50
CA THR A 216 12.15 22.48 1.66
C THR A 216 13.30 21.83 2.43
N ARG A 217 13.39 22.10 3.73
CA ARG A 217 14.46 21.58 4.61
C ARG A 217 14.13 20.24 5.25
N GLY A 218 12.86 19.91 5.41
CA GLY A 218 12.38 18.65 5.98
C GLY A 218 12.15 17.60 4.96
#